data_55f1167f0b38a2a64fcf79275f11f5d3
#
_entry.id   55f1167f0b38a2a64fcf79275f11f5d3
#
_cell.length_a   1.000
_cell.length_b   1.000
_cell.length_c   1.000
_cell.angle_alpha   90.00
_cell.angle_beta   90.00
_cell.angle_gamma   90.00
#
_symmetry.space_group_name_H-M   'P 1'
#
loop_
_entity.id
_entity.type
_entity.pdbx_description
1 polymer ?
#
loop_
_entity_poly.entity_id
_entity_poly.type
_entity_poly.pdbx_seq_one_letter_code
_entity_poly.pdbx_strand_id
1 'polypeptide(L)'
;VGTVNTCDTNKQELSNMMVGRPVQLEVVKEPAKPTDVVLKVRDLCVPSHTHKRNAVDHVSFDARAGEILCIAGIDGNGQTEFVQGLTGLDKITGGTVELCGKNITHTSIRRRGENMSHIPEDRHKHGLILDFTLEQNRVLQRYLEPQFQKAGFIKNAAVREYAQHLIDQYDVRSGQGPVTIARSMSGGNQQKAIIAREVDRDK
;
A
#
# COMPACT_ATOMS: atom_id res chain seq x y z
N VAL A 1 -18.66 23.75 -6.95
CA VAL A 1 -17.63 24.81 -6.95
C VAL A 1 -18.36 26.15 -7.04
N GLY A 2 -17.99 27.12 -6.26
CA GLY A 2 -18.62 28.45 -6.18
C GLY A 2 -17.58 29.51 -5.84
N THR A 3 -18.02 30.75 -5.73
CA THR A 3 -17.22 31.89 -5.29
C THR A 3 -17.76 32.36 -3.94
N VAL A 4 -16.87 32.53 -2.97
CA VAL A 4 -17.19 33.03 -1.63
C VAL A 4 -16.18 34.09 -1.23
N ASN A 5 -16.60 35.06 -0.39
CA ASN A 5 -15.65 36.00 0.18
C ASN A 5 -14.83 35.32 1.27
N THR A 6 -13.57 35.69 1.40
CA THR A 6 -12.65 35.10 2.38
C THR A 6 -13.12 35.28 3.82
N CYS A 7 -13.80 36.40 4.13
CA CYS A 7 -14.33 36.69 5.46
C CYS A 7 -15.59 35.89 5.83
N ASP A 8 -16.30 35.33 4.84
CA ASP A 8 -17.60 34.66 5.00
C ASP A 8 -17.49 33.16 4.92
N THR A 9 -16.27 32.59 4.88
CA THR A 9 -16.04 31.15 4.72
C THR A 9 -15.02 30.60 5.72
N ASN A 10 -14.99 29.28 5.85
CA ASN A 10 -14.07 28.54 6.70
C ASN A 10 -13.53 27.29 5.99
N LYS A 11 -12.54 26.60 6.62
CA LYS A 11 -11.91 25.40 6.06
C LYS A 11 -12.91 24.29 5.74
N GLN A 12 -13.91 24.11 6.60
CA GLN A 12 -14.92 23.06 6.44
C GLN A 12 -15.79 23.33 5.23
N GLU A 13 -16.24 24.57 5.07
CA GLU A 13 -17.09 24.96 3.93
C GLU A 13 -16.33 24.88 2.61
N LEU A 14 -15.09 25.36 2.56
CA LEU A 14 -14.24 25.23 1.38
C LEU A 14 -14.02 23.77 1.00
N SER A 15 -13.76 22.91 1.97
CA SER A 15 -13.60 21.46 1.73
C SER A 15 -14.88 20.84 1.17
N ASN A 16 -16.04 21.19 1.73
CA ASN A 16 -17.34 20.72 1.23
C ASN A 16 -17.61 21.18 -0.19
N MET A 17 -17.30 22.44 -0.51
CA MET A 17 -17.44 23.00 -1.86
C MET A 17 -16.50 22.32 -2.87
N MET A 18 -15.26 22.02 -2.48
CA MET A 18 -14.28 21.31 -3.33
C MET A 18 -14.70 19.88 -3.64
N VAL A 19 -15.22 19.16 -2.67
CA VAL A 19 -15.56 17.72 -2.79
C VAL A 19 -17.01 17.54 -3.26
N GLY A 20 -17.89 18.53 -3.08
CA GLY A 20 -19.31 18.49 -3.42
C GLY A 20 -20.17 17.69 -2.43
N ARG A 21 -19.62 17.34 -1.26
CA ARG A 21 -20.31 16.67 -0.14
C ARG A 21 -19.68 17.06 1.18
N PRO A 22 -20.36 16.87 2.32
CA PRO A 22 -19.75 17.05 3.64
C PRO A 22 -18.48 16.22 3.79
N VAL A 23 -17.39 16.84 4.23
CA VAL A 23 -16.09 16.19 4.46
C VAL A 23 -15.79 16.27 5.96
N GLN A 24 -15.47 15.14 6.55
CA GLN A 24 -14.99 15.10 7.92
C GLN A 24 -13.47 15.32 7.92
N LEU A 25 -13.03 16.45 8.47
CA LEU A 25 -11.61 16.84 8.52
C LEU A 25 -10.86 16.19 9.68
N GLU A 26 -11.58 15.80 10.73
CA GLU A 26 -11.01 15.14 11.90
C GLU A 26 -11.44 13.67 11.95
N VAL A 27 -10.47 12.80 12.16
CA VAL A 27 -10.72 11.38 12.33
C VAL A 27 -10.83 11.08 13.83
N VAL A 28 -12.05 10.81 14.28
CA VAL A 28 -12.31 10.34 15.66
C VAL A 28 -12.16 8.82 15.67
N LYS A 29 -11.22 8.31 16.45
CA LYS A 29 -11.01 6.87 16.64
C LYS A 29 -10.68 6.54 18.09
N GLU A 30 -10.99 5.33 18.48
CA GLU A 30 -10.59 4.78 19.77
C GLU A 30 -9.07 4.78 19.93
N PRO A 31 -8.55 4.96 21.15
CA PRO A 31 -7.14 4.81 21.44
C PRO A 31 -6.64 3.43 21.00
N ALA A 32 -5.46 3.40 20.39
CA ALA A 32 -4.82 2.15 19.99
C ALA A 32 -4.57 1.26 21.21
N LYS A 33 -4.77 -0.06 21.04
CA LYS A 33 -4.47 -1.09 22.05
C LYS A 33 -3.45 -2.06 21.46
N PRO A 34 -2.16 -1.69 21.42
CA PRO A 34 -1.11 -2.56 20.88
C PRO A 34 -1.05 -3.87 21.66
N THR A 35 -0.88 -4.98 20.93
CA THR A 35 -0.76 -6.32 21.51
C THR A 35 0.62 -6.93 21.22
N ASP A 36 0.69 -8.11 20.62
CA ASP A 36 1.94 -8.83 20.37
C ASP A 36 2.82 -8.15 19.32
N VAL A 37 4.13 -8.38 19.39
CA VAL A 37 5.07 -7.93 18.36
C VAL A 37 4.85 -8.76 17.10
N VAL A 38 4.45 -8.11 16.01
CA VAL A 38 4.21 -8.75 14.71
C VAL A 38 5.37 -8.55 13.74
N LEU A 39 6.09 -7.45 13.83
CA LEU A 39 7.31 -7.21 13.04
C LEU A 39 8.46 -6.91 14.01
N LYS A 40 9.55 -7.67 13.88
CA LYS A 40 10.76 -7.51 14.67
C LYS A 40 11.95 -7.37 13.74
N VAL A 41 12.63 -6.24 13.85
CA VAL A 41 13.80 -5.92 13.04
C VAL A 41 15.01 -5.74 13.97
N ARG A 42 16.14 -6.37 13.63
CA ARG A 42 17.38 -6.29 14.40
C ARG A 42 18.56 -6.05 13.49
N ASP A 43 19.32 -5.01 13.79
CA ASP A 43 20.58 -4.60 13.14
C ASP A 43 20.48 -4.57 11.62
N LEU A 44 19.33 -4.13 11.10
CA LEU A 44 19.06 -4.10 9.66
C LEU A 44 20.04 -3.21 8.92
N CYS A 45 20.72 -3.77 7.92
CA CYS A 45 21.59 -3.04 7.01
C CYS A 45 21.11 -3.23 5.56
N VAL A 46 20.91 -2.11 4.85
CA VAL A 46 20.58 -2.09 3.43
C VAL A 46 21.52 -1.12 2.72
N PRO A 47 22.18 -1.53 1.62
CA PRO A 47 23.11 -0.67 0.92
C PRO A 47 22.41 0.50 0.24
N SER A 48 23.12 1.62 0.10
CA SER A 48 22.64 2.75 -0.69
C SER A 48 22.77 2.46 -2.19
N HIS A 49 21.79 2.93 -2.96
CA HIS A 49 21.84 2.87 -4.43
C HIS A 49 22.81 3.87 -5.05
N THR A 50 23.17 4.92 -4.30
CA THR A 50 23.95 6.05 -4.80
C THR A 50 25.35 6.15 -4.19
N HIS A 51 25.57 5.56 -3.02
CA HIS A 51 26.83 5.67 -2.29
C HIS A 51 27.40 4.29 -1.92
N LYS A 52 28.73 4.21 -1.72
CA LYS A 52 29.43 2.98 -1.28
C LYS A 52 29.27 2.72 0.24
N ARG A 53 28.12 3.06 0.82
CA ARG A 53 27.82 2.87 2.24
C ARG A 53 26.39 2.34 2.40
N ASN A 54 26.04 1.91 3.59
CA ASN A 54 24.64 1.60 3.89
C ASN A 54 23.77 2.87 3.89
N ALA A 55 22.59 2.79 3.33
CA ALA A 55 21.54 3.78 3.49
C ALA A 55 20.76 3.51 4.79
N VAL A 56 20.59 2.21 5.13
CA VAL A 56 20.07 1.76 6.43
C VAL A 56 21.23 1.09 7.15
N ASP A 57 21.56 1.56 8.35
CA ASP A 57 22.74 1.11 9.07
C ASP A 57 22.38 0.73 10.52
N HIS A 58 22.38 -0.57 10.80
CA HIS A 58 22.10 -1.17 12.11
C HIS A 58 20.78 -0.74 12.77
N VAL A 59 19.70 -0.64 11.97
CA VAL A 59 18.37 -0.22 12.47
C VAL A 59 17.66 -1.38 13.16
N SER A 60 17.18 -1.13 14.38
CA SER A 60 16.43 -2.10 15.18
C SER A 60 15.16 -1.49 15.75
N PHE A 61 14.04 -2.19 15.63
CA PHE A 61 12.75 -1.79 16.21
C PHE A 61 11.78 -2.98 16.26
N ASP A 62 10.70 -2.79 16.99
CA ASP A 62 9.54 -3.69 17.02
C ASP A 62 8.29 -2.92 16.63
N ALA A 63 7.38 -3.55 15.87
CA ALA A 63 6.02 -3.06 15.65
C ALA A 63 5.02 -4.11 16.15
N ARG A 64 3.97 -3.62 16.83
CA ARG A 64 2.95 -4.46 17.46
C ARG A 64 1.67 -4.49 16.65
N ALA A 65 0.89 -5.54 16.81
CA ALA A 65 -0.45 -5.58 16.23
C ALA A 65 -1.32 -4.47 16.86
N GLY A 66 -2.08 -3.77 16.00
CA GLY A 66 -2.90 -2.62 16.40
C GLY A 66 -2.12 -1.31 16.61
N GLU A 67 -0.82 -1.29 16.32
CA GLU A 67 0.05 -0.11 16.43
C GLU A 67 0.21 0.60 15.08
N ILE A 68 0.34 1.92 15.13
CA ILE A 68 0.82 2.74 14.01
C ILE A 68 2.21 3.24 14.37
N LEU A 69 3.24 2.58 13.84
CA LEU A 69 4.62 3.01 14.00
C LEU A 69 4.99 3.99 12.88
N CYS A 70 5.37 5.21 13.24
CA CYS A 70 5.78 6.23 12.29
C CYS A 70 7.31 6.27 12.17
N ILE A 71 7.83 6.19 10.95
CA ILE A 71 9.25 6.38 10.64
C ILE A 71 9.38 7.71 9.91
N ALA A 72 9.92 8.72 10.59
CA ALA A 72 10.08 10.06 10.06
C ALA A 72 11.53 10.31 9.62
N GLY A 73 11.71 11.15 8.59
CA GLY A 73 13.01 11.54 8.08
C GLY A 73 12.89 12.53 6.93
N ILE A 74 14.02 13.14 6.58
CA ILE A 74 14.13 13.98 5.39
C ILE A 74 14.34 13.08 4.18
N ASP A 75 13.78 13.47 3.03
CA ASP A 75 13.93 12.72 1.77
C ASP A 75 15.42 12.46 1.45
N GLY A 76 15.72 11.25 0.99
CA GLY A 76 17.08 10.79 0.71
C GLY A 76 17.85 10.23 1.92
N ASN A 77 17.25 10.12 3.10
CA ASN A 77 17.89 9.57 4.30
C ASN A 77 17.69 8.05 4.48
N GLY A 78 17.39 7.33 3.40
CA GLY A 78 17.34 5.87 3.42
C GLY A 78 15.97 5.26 3.68
N GLN A 79 14.89 6.06 3.78
CA GLN A 79 13.53 5.53 3.98
C GLN A 79 13.10 4.62 2.84
N THR A 80 13.44 4.96 1.60
CA THR A 80 13.13 4.15 0.42
C THR A 80 13.85 2.80 0.50
N GLU A 81 15.17 2.79 0.73
CA GLU A 81 15.97 1.56 0.88
C GLU A 81 15.50 0.74 2.08
N PHE A 82 15.10 1.40 3.17
CA PHE A 82 14.54 0.72 4.34
C PHE A 82 13.26 -0.06 3.97
N VAL A 83 12.29 0.59 3.33
CA VAL A 83 11.05 -0.07 2.89
C VAL A 83 11.32 -1.16 1.86
N GLN A 84 12.23 -0.91 0.91
CA GLN A 84 12.61 -1.89 -0.11
C GLN A 84 13.33 -3.11 0.50
N GLY A 85 14.16 -2.91 1.51
CA GLY A 85 14.76 -3.99 2.30
C GLY A 85 13.71 -4.83 3.03
N LEU A 86 12.75 -4.21 3.71
CA LEU A 86 11.66 -4.91 4.40
C LEU A 86 10.75 -5.68 3.44
N THR A 87 10.41 -5.11 2.30
CA THR A 87 9.54 -5.75 1.30
C THR A 87 10.27 -6.77 0.42
N GLY A 88 11.61 -6.77 0.45
CA GLY A 88 12.46 -7.67 -0.34
C GLY A 88 12.71 -7.20 -1.77
N LEU A 89 12.39 -5.95 -2.07
CA LEU A 89 12.77 -5.28 -3.33
C LEU A 89 14.28 -5.03 -3.36
N ASP A 90 14.88 -4.75 -2.20
CA ASP A 90 16.31 -4.63 -2.03
C ASP A 90 16.89 -5.76 -1.17
N LYS A 91 18.19 -6.02 -1.37
CA LYS A 91 18.92 -7.04 -0.64
C LYS A 91 19.35 -6.51 0.73
N ILE A 92 18.98 -7.24 1.78
CA ILE A 92 19.49 -7.04 3.13
C ILE A 92 20.93 -7.59 3.19
N THR A 93 21.88 -6.78 3.67
CA THR A 93 23.29 -7.14 3.84
C THR A 93 23.67 -7.47 5.26
N GLY A 94 22.87 -7.07 6.24
CA GLY A 94 23.07 -7.38 7.67
C GLY A 94 21.76 -7.35 8.43
N GLY A 95 21.76 -8.01 9.57
CA GLY A 95 20.62 -8.06 10.48
C GLY A 95 19.57 -9.09 10.14
N THR A 96 18.45 -9.04 10.87
CA THR A 96 17.32 -9.98 10.71
C THR A 96 15.99 -9.28 10.73
N VAL A 97 15.03 -9.83 9.97
CA VAL A 97 13.64 -9.40 9.92
C VAL A 97 12.74 -10.61 10.20
N GLU A 98 11.93 -10.52 11.26
CA GLU A 98 10.93 -11.51 11.63
C GLU A 98 9.53 -10.91 11.46
N LEU A 99 8.63 -11.65 10.83
CA LEU A 99 7.23 -11.28 10.66
C LEU A 99 6.35 -12.40 11.23
N CYS A 100 5.48 -12.06 12.18
CA CYS A 100 4.62 -13.04 12.88
C CYS A 100 5.41 -14.27 13.38
N GLY A 101 6.57 -14.04 13.99
CA GLY A 101 7.46 -15.09 14.54
C GLY A 101 8.24 -15.90 13.50
N LYS A 102 8.17 -15.55 12.22
CA LYS A 102 8.91 -16.22 11.14
C LYS A 102 10.02 -15.33 10.61
N ASN A 103 11.23 -15.85 10.51
CA ASN A 103 12.32 -15.13 9.87
C ASN A 103 12.09 -15.02 8.36
N ILE A 104 12.02 -13.77 7.86
CA ILE A 104 11.78 -13.46 6.45
C ILE A 104 12.97 -12.77 5.78
N THR A 105 14.12 -12.64 6.47
CA THR A 105 15.28 -11.84 6.04
C THR A 105 15.70 -12.09 4.60
N HIS A 106 15.76 -13.37 4.18
CA HIS A 106 16.20 -13.75 2.83
C HIS A 106 15.09 -14.44 2.01
N THR A 107 13.83 -14.27 2.42
CA THR A 107 12.72 -14.84 1.67
C THR A 107 12.39 -14.00 0.43
N SER A 108 11.77 -14.63 -0.56
CA SER A 108 11.32 -13.92 -1.77
C SER A 108 10.22 -12.90 -1.48
N ILE A 109 10.08 -11.89 -2.34
CA ILE A 109 9.01 -10.89 -2.31
C ILE A 109 7.64 -11.56 -2.19
N ARG A 110 7.40 -12.62 -2.97
CA ARG A 110 6.16 -13.38 -2.94
C ARG A 110 5.86 -13.96 -1.56
N ARG A 111 6.87 -14.56 -0.90
CA ARG A 111 6.73 -15.15 0.44
C ARG A 111 6.43 -14.08 1.50
N ARG A 112 7.09 -12.93 1.41
CA ARG A 112 6.79 -11.78 2.29
C ARG A 112 5.38 -11.26 2.07
N GLY A 113 4.96 -11.15 0.81
CA GLY A 113 3.63 -10.75 0.43
C GLY A 113 2.50 -11.64 0.96
N GLU A 114 2.75 -12.85 1.48
CA GLU A 114 1.73 -13.67 2.13
C GLU A 114 1.19 -13.05 3.42
N ASN A 115 2.01 -12.32 4.16
CA ASN A 115 1.66 -11.71 5.46
C ASN A 115 2.01 -10.22 5.56
N MET A 116 2.38 -9.57 4.47
CA MET A 116 2.74 -8.16 4.42
C MET A 116 2.07 -7.51 3.22
N SER A 117 1.36 -6.40 3.45
CA SER A 117 0.87 -5.52 2.40
C SER A 117 1.83 -4.34 2.23
N HIS A 118 1.96 -3.84 1.00
CA HIS A 118 2.84 -2.72 0.68
C HIS A 118 2.13 -1.70 -0.20
N ILE A 119 1.95 -0.50 0.33
CA ILE A 119 1.46 0.66 -0.42
C ILE A 119 2.69 1.51 -0.76
N PRO A 120 3.19 1.46 -2.01
CA PRO A 120 4.42 2.15 -2.37
C PRO A 120 4.23 3.66 -2.47
N GLU A 121 5.32 4.39 -2.24
CA GLU A 121 5.40 5.83 -2.45
C GLU A 121 5.14 6.19 -3.92
N ASP A 122 5.89 5.57 -4.84
CA ASP A 122 5.68 5.72 -6.28
C ASP A 122 4.67 4.68 -6.79
N ARG A 123 3.43 5.14 -6.98
CA ARG A 123 2.33 4.31 -7.49
C ARG A 123 2.53 3.81 -8.91
N HIS A 124 3.30 4.54 -9.74
CA HIS A 124 3.52 4.18 -11.14
C HIS A 124 4.66 3.18 -11.30
N LYS A 125 5.66 3.26 -10.45
CA LYS A 125 6.83 2.36 -10.50
C LYS A 125 6.56 1.02 -9.82
N HIS A 126 5.89 1.05 -8.67
CA HIS A 126 5.73 -0.13 -7.82
C HIS A 126 4.28 -0.46 -7.46
N GLY A 127 3.33 0.44 -7.73
CA GLY A 127 1.94 0.28 -7.30
C GLY A 127 1.05 -0.41 -8.32
N LEU A 128 1.04 0.05 -9.57
CA LEU A 128 0.18 -0.43 -10.64
C LEU A 128 0.97 -0.70 -11.92
N ILE A 129 0.55 -1.69 -12.68
CA ILE A 129 0.93 -1.80 -14.09
C ILE A 129 -0.05 -0.95 -14.87
N LEU A 130 0.41 0.22 -15.35
CA LEU A 130 -0.44 1.26 -15.90
C LEU A 130 -1.23 0.83 -17.14
N ASP A 131 -0.69 -0.07 -17.96
CA ASP A 131 -1.32 -0.55 -19.18
C ASP A 131 -2.25 -1.76 -18.96
N PHE A 132 -2.32 -2.25 -17.71
CA PHE A 132 -3.27 -3.27 -17.30
C PHE A 132 -4.61 -2.66 -16.90
N THR A 133 -5.66 -3.48 -17.03
CA THR A 133 -6.98 -3.14 -16.48
C THR A 133 -6.98 -3.14 -14.96
N LEU A 134 -8.01 -2.55 -14.35
CA LEU A 134 -8.19 -2.63 -12.91
C LEU A 134 -8.31 -4.08 -12.43
N GLU A 135 -9.10 -4.91 -13.11
CA GLU A 135 -9.27 -6.32 -12.74
C GLU A 135 -7.93 -7.09 -12.75
N GLN A 136 -7.07 -6.83 -13.73
CA GLN A 136 -5.73 -7.43 -13.79
C GLN A 136 -4.82 -6.95 -12.65
N ASN A 137 -4.81 -5.63 -12.39
CA ASN A 137 -4.04 -5.05 -11.29
C ASN A 137 -4.49 -5.55 -9.90
N ARG A 138 -5.80 -5.86 -9.73
CA ARG A 138 -6.35 -6.34 -8.46
C ARG A 138 -5.85 -7.72 -8.06
N VAL A 139 -5.70 -8.61 -9.02
CA VAL A 139 -5.28 -9.99 -8.76
C VAL A 139 -3.80 -10.24 -9.00
N LEU A 140 -3.03 -9.21 -9.33
CA LEU A 140 -1.61 -9.32 -9.71
C LEU A 140 -0.77 -10.13 -8.72
N GLN A 141 -1.04 -10.02 -7.43
CA GLN A 141 -0.33 -10.74 -6.37
C GLN A 141 -1.08 -12.02 -5.91
N ARG A 142 -2.31 -12.24 -6.39
CA ARG A 142 -3.24 -13.29 -5.95
C ARG A 142 -3.66 -14.26 -7.04
N TYR A 143 -3.18 -14.08 -8.27
CA TYR A 143 -3.63 -14.84 -9.44
C TYR A 143 -3.47 -16.37 -9.30
N LEU A 144 -2.63 -16.85 -8.37
CA LEU A 144 -2.45 -18.26 -8.08
C LEU A 144 -3.45 -18.83 -7.06
N GLU A 145 -4.24 -17.97 -6.41
CA GLU A 145 -5.24 -18.44 -5.46
C GLU A 145 -6.33 -19.26 -6.19
N PRO A 146 -6.82 -20.36 -5.57
CA PRO A 146 -7.79 -21.27 -6.22
C PRO A 146 -9.08 -20.59 -6.68
N GLN A 147 -9.45 -19.47 -6.04
CA GLN A 147 -10.60 -18.68 -6.45
C GLN A 147 -10.40 -17.99 -7.81
N PHE A 148 -9.16 -17.57 -8.15
CA PHE A 148 -8.85 -16.83 -9.37
C PHE A 148 -8.27 -17.70 -10.48
N GLN A 149 -7.89 -18.95 -10.21
CA GLN A 149 -7.37 -19.86 -11.22
C GLN A 149 -7.85 -21.30 -11.03
N LYS A 150 -7.81 -22.09 -12.11
CA LYS A 150 -8.00 -23.55 -12.10
C LYS A 150 -7.08 -24.16 -13.14
N ALA A 151 -6.26 -25.12 -12.72
CA ALA A 151 -5.32 -25.85 -13.60
C ALA A 151 -4.41 -24.91 -14.44
N GLY A 152 -3.98 -23.77 -13.87
CA GLY A 152 -3.13 -22.78 -14.56
C GLY A 152 -3.89 -21.75 -15.42
N PHE A 153 -5.20 -21.87 -15.56
CA PHE A 153 -6.02 -20.91 -16.32
C PHE A 153 -6.73 -19.94 -15.39
N ILE A 154 -6.68 -18.64 -15.73
CA ILE A 154 -7.34 -17.58 -14.97
C ILE A 154 -8.85 -17.65 -15.16
N LYS A 155 -9.60 -17.56 -14.06
CA LYS A 155 -11.06 -17.46 -14.04
C LYS A 155 -11.49 -16.01 -14.21
N ASN A 156 -11.54 -15.51 -15.44
CA ASN A 156 -11.82 -14.10 -15.73
C ASN A 156 -13.12 -13.58 -15.10
N ALA A 157 -14.17 -14.41 -15.02
CA ALA A 157 -15.41 -14.01 -14.37
C ALA A 157 -15.24 -13.72 -12.88
N ALA A 158 -14.54 -14.61 -12.15
CA ALA A 158 -14.27 -14.42 -10.72
C ALA A 158 -13.34 -13.21 -10.46
N VAL A 159 -12.37 -12.99 -11.34
CA VAL A 159 -11.47 -11.83 -11.27
C VAL A 159 -12.26 -10.53 -11.46
N ARG A 160 -13.19 -10.51 -12.42
CA ARG A 160 -14.04 -9.35 -12.71
C ARG A 160 -15.00 -9.05 -11.58
N GLU A 161 -15.66 -10.05 -11.04
CA GLU A 161 -16.57 -9.93 -9.90
C GLU A 161 -15.84 -9.38 -8.67
N TYR A 162 -14.68 -9.93 -8.34
CA TYR A 162 -13.83 -9.45 -7.26
C TYR A 162 -13.38 -7.99 -7.47
N ALA A 163 -12.96 -7.64 -8.68
CA ALA A 163 -12.57 -6.27 -9.00
C ALA A 163 -13.75 -5.28 -8.88
N GLN A 164 -14.95 -5.68 -9.31
CA GLN A 164 -16.16 -4.87 -9.15
C GLN A 164 -16.49 -4.65 -7.66
N HIS A 165 -16.44 -5.71 -6.85
CA HIS A 165 -16.63 -5.59 -5.40
C HIS A 165 -15.70 -4.56 -4.77
N LEU A 166 -14.40 -4.58 -5.10
CA LEU A 166 -13.43 -3.61 -4.57
C LEU A 166 -13.65 -2.19 -5.10
N ILE A 167 -14.10 -2.04 -6.35
CA ILE A 167 -14.46 -0.74 -6.92
C ILE A 167 -15.58 -0.11 -6.11
N ASP A 168 -16.61 -0.87 -5.79
CA ASP A 168 -17.79 -0.40 -5.05
C ASP A 168 -17.45 -0.11 -3.58
N GLN A 169 -16.75 -1.03 -2.92
CA GLN A 169 -16.41 -0.92 -1.50
C GLN A 169 -15.49 0.27 -1.22
N TYR A 170 -14.54 0.58 -2.09
CA TYR A 170 -13.54 1.64 -1.89
C TYR A 170 -13.83 2.92 -2.70
N ASP A 171 -15.01 3.04 -3.28
CA ASP A 171 -15.41 4.20 -4.11
C ASP A 171 -14.32 4.55 -5.15
N VAL A 172 -13.87 3.55 -5.91
CA VAL A 172 -12.90 3.76 -6.99
C VAL A 172 -13.64 4.18 -8.25
N ARG A 173 -13.50 5.44 -8.63
CA ARG A 173 -14.15 5.94 -9.84
C ARG A 173 -13.37 5.53 -11.07
N SER A 174 -14.01 4.76 -11.93
CA SER A 174 -13.44 4.21 -13.16
C SER A 174 -14.47 4.33 -14.29
N GLY A 175 -14.01 4.71 -15.49
CA GLY A 175 -14.92 4.99 -16.61
C GLY A 175 -15.63 3.75 -17.16
N GLN A 176 -15.02 2.57 -17.05
CA GLN A 176 -15.52 1.31 -17.59
C GLN A 176 -15.53 0.18 -16.55
N GLY A 177 -15.58 0.53 -15.25
CA GLY A 177 -15.52 -0.46 -14.17
C GLY A 177 -14.22 -1.27 -14.17
N PRO A 178 -14.28 -2.59 -13.94
CA PRO A 178 -13.12 -3.48 -13.87
C PRO A 178 -12.19 -3.46 -15.07
N VAL A 179 -12.71 -3.21 -16.27
CA VAL A 179 -11.92 -3.20 -17.52
C VAL A 179 -11.26 -1.86 -17.84
N THR A 180 -11.42 -0.86 -16.97
CA THR A 180 -10.74 0.43 -17.11
C THR A 180 -9.23 0.25 -17.07
N ILE A 181 -8.50 0.77 -18.03
CA ILE A 181 -7.05 0.79 -18.07
C ILE A 181 -6.54 1.75 -16.96
N ALA A 182 -5.62 1.29 -16.11
CA ALA A 182 -5.16 2.04 -14.94
C ALA A 182 -4.57 3.41 -15.31
N ARG A 183 -3.88 3.53 -16.44
CA ARG A 183 -3.31 4.77 -16.96
C ARG A 183 -4.36 5.87 -17.19
N SER A 184 -5.58 5.52 -17.57
CA SER A 184 -6.64 6.49 -17.87
C SER A 184 -7.31 7.09 -16.63
N MET A 185 -6.96 6.58 -15.44
CA MET A 185 -7.56 7.01 -14.19
C MET A 185 -6.84 8.22 -13.59
N SER A 186 -7.57 9.03 -12.82
CA SER A 186 -6.95 10.10 -12.03
C SER A 186 -6.03 9.52 -10.95
N GLY A 187 -4.99 10.27 -10.55
CA GLY A 187 -4.03 9.83 -9.53
C GLY A 187 -4.68 9.42 -8.20
N GLY A 188 -5.74 10.11 -7.77
CA GLY A 188 -6.49 9.75 -6.56
C GLY A 188 -7.21 8.41 -6.69
N ASN A 189 -7.79 8.10 -7.85
CA ASN A 189 -8.44 6.80 -8.08
C ASN A 189 -7.42 5.66 -8.25
N GLN A 190 -6.26 5.93 -8.84
CA GLN A 190 -5.13 4.99 -8.85
C GLN A 190 -4.68 4.66 -7.41
N GLN A 191 -4.57 5.67 -6.54
CA GLN A 191 -4.21 5.48 -5.13
C GLN A 191 -5.27 4.65 -4.38
N LYS A 192 -6.56 4.98 -4.55
CA LYS A 192 -7.66 4.17 -4.00
C LYS A 192 -7.61 2.72 -4.51
N ALA A 193 -7.25 2.52 -5.77
CA ALA A 193 -7.08 1.20 -6.34
C ALA A 193 -5.98 0.39 -5.64
N ILE A 194 -4.83 0.98 -5.36
CA ILE A 194 -3.74 0.34 -4.63
C ILE A 194 -4.18 0.03 -3.19
N ILE A 195 -4.73 1.02 -2.49
CA ILE A 195 -5.20 0.86 -1.10
C ILE A 195 -6.21 -0.29 -1.01
N ALA A 196 -7.22 -0.31 -1.88
CA ALA A 196 -8.23 -1.36 -1.90
C ALA A 196 -7.61 -2.76 -2.09
N ARG A 197 -6.63 -2.91 -3.01
CA ARG A 197 -5.93 -4.17 -3.22
C ARG A 197 -5.16 -4.63 -1.97
N GLU A 198 -4.48 -3.71 -1.30
CA GLU A 198 -3.60 -4.05 -0.18
C GLU A 198 -4.37 -4.22 1.14
N VAL A 199 -5.45 -3.46 1.37
CA VAL A 199 -6.27 -3.54 2.60
C VAL A 199 -7.24 -4.72 2.58
N ASP A 200 -7.80 -5.08 1.41
CA ASP A 200 -8.72 -6.22 1.28
C ASP A 200 -8.02 -7.58 1.48
N ARG A 201 -6.72 -7.61 1.48
CA ARG A 201 -5.94 -8.79 1.80
C ARG A 201 -5.88 -8.94 3.32
N ASP A 202 -6.75 -9.68 3.90
CA ASP A 202 -6.84 -9.97 5.34
C ASP A 202 -5.49 -10.51 5.87
N LYS A 203 -4.67 -9.61 6.51
CA LYS A 203 -3.26 -9.88 6.86
C LYS A 203 -2.93 -9.46 8.27
#